data_082bd8c861381539ade51266463cd2e1
#
_entry.id   082bd8c861381539ade51266463cd2e1
#
_cell.length_a   1.000
_cell.length_b   1.000
_cell.length_c   1.000
_cell.angle_alpha   90.00
_cell.angle_beta   90.00
_cell.angle_gamma   90.00
#
_symmetry.space_group_name_H-M   'P 1'
#
loop_
_entity.id
_entity.type
_entity.pdbx_description
1 polymer ?
#
loop_
_entity_poly.entity_id
_entity_poly.type
_entity_poly.pdbx_seq_one_letter_code
_entity_poly.pdbx_strand_id
1 'polypeptide(L)'
;MCVIEHEGQPVWRTRRSGLQTRSIVSAQCGAAEVVVWEQRLLPGQRIPLHYHEFEETLTLLEGELLVRLNESWFPARARSTIHVAPGVAHSLRNAGTTAALLLAHFINDEPAIIPLPDPD
;
A
#
# COMPACT_ATOMS: atom_id res chain seq x y z
N MET A 1 -0.52 -19.05 15.34
CA MET A 1 0.74 -18.28 15.41
C MET A 1 1.76 -18.93 14.52
N CYS A 2 2.42 -18.14 13.71
CA CYS A 2 3.40 -18.66 12.75
C CYS A 2 4.38 -17.57 12.36
N VAL A 3 5.49 -18.00 11.77
CA VAL A 3 6.42 -17.11 11.08
C VAL A 3 6.08 -17.19 9.60
N ILE A 4 5.83 -16.05 8.98
CA ILE A 4 5.43 -15.98 7.58
C ILE A 4 6.60 -15.42 6.77
N GLU A 5 7.13 -16.24 5.87
CA GLU A 5 8.15 -15.80 4.93
C GLU A 5 7.46 -15.19 3.72
N HIS A 6 7.81 -13.94 3.37
CA HIS A 6 7.16 -13.25 2.26
C HIS A 6 7.38 -13.97 0.93
N GLU A 7 8.56 -14.50 0.72
CA GLU A 7 8.87 -15.22 -0.51
C GLU A 7 8.05 -16.51 -0.70
N GLY A 8 7.49 -17.05 0.37
CA GLY A 8 6.62 -18.21 0.33
C GLY A 8 5.16 -17.90 0.08
N GLN A 9 4.81 -16.62 -0.07
CA GLN A 9 3.42 -16.21 -0.23
C GLN A 9 2.97 -16.27 -1.69
N PRO A 10 1.63 -16.17 -1.93
CA PRO A 10 1.10 -16.27 -3.29
C PRO A 10 1.73 -15.28 -4.26
N VAL A 11 1.62 -15.62 -5.52
CA VAL A 11 2.10 -14.80 -6.62
C VAL A 11 1.54 -13.40 -6.54
N TRP A 12 2.38 -12.42 -6.89
CA TRP A 12 1.97 -11.02 -6.98
C TRP A 12 0.79 -10.85 -7.93
N ARG A 13 -0.22 -10.09 -7.50
CA ARG A 13 -1.33 -9.67 -8.36
C ARG A 13 -1.02 -8.29 -8.91
N THR A 14 -1.13 -8.14 -10.24
CA THR A 14 -0.90 -6.86 -10.90
C THR A 14 -2.24 -6.17 -11.18
N ARG A 15 -2.39 -4.94 -10.71
CA ARG A 15 -3.56 -4.11 -10.96
C ARG A 15 -3.34 -3.23 -12.19
N ARG A 16 -4.40 -2.57 -12.69
CA ARG A 16 -4.34 -1.68 -13.86
C ARG A 16 -3.29 -0.58 -13.75
N SER A 17 -3.10 -0.06 -12.56
CA SER A 17 -2.10 0.99 -12.27
C SER A 17 -0.67 0.48 -12.31
N GLY A 18 -0.46 -0.82 -12.49
CA GLY A 18 0.85 -1.46 -12.39
C GLY A 18 1.22 -1.85 -10.97
N LEU A 19 0.39 -1.53 -9.99
CA LEU A 19 0.61 -1.92 -8.60
C LEU A 19 0.57 -3.44 -8.48
N GLN A 20 1.61 -4.01 -7.90
CA GLN A 20 1.67 -5.43 -7.57
C GLN A 20 1.44 -5.60 -6.07
N THR A 21 0.52 -6.50 -5.72
CA THR A 21 0.14 -6.75 -4.33
C THR A 21 0.13 -8.24 -4.04
N ARG A 22 0.62 -8.62 -2.87
CA ARG A 22 0.43 -9.98 -2.35
C ARG A 22 0.05 -9.92 -0.87
N SER A 23 -0.81 -10.84 -0.45
CA SER A 23 -1.23 -10.93 0.95
C SER A 23 -0.17 -11.61 1.78
N ILE A 24 0.17 -11.04 2.92
CA ILE A 24 1.09 -11.63 3.89
C ILE A 24 0.30 -12.15 5.10
N VAL A 25 -0.56 -11.32 5.66
CA VAL A 25 -1.41 -11.69 6.79
C VAL A 25 -2.86 -11.37 6.46
N SER A 26 -3.72 -12.35 6.66
CA SER A 26 -5.16 -12.20 6.44
C SER A 26 -5.91 -13.24 7.27
N ALA A 27 -7.25 -13.22 7.19
CA ALA A 27 -8.09 -14.23 7.83
C ALA A 27 -7.74 -15.64 7.37
N GLN A 28 -7.27 -15.80 6.14
CA GLN A 28 -6.89 -17.12 5.61
C GLN A 28 -5.72 -17.75 6.34
N CYS A 29 -4.84 -16.97 6.94
CA CYS A 29 -3.76 -17.49 7.76
C CYS A 29 -4.10 -17.55 9.25
N GLY A 30 -5.34 -17.26 9.61
CA GLY A 30 -5.83 -17.33 10.98
C GLY A 30 -5.80 -16.01 11.74
N ALA A 31 -5.50 -14.89 11.08
CA ALA A 31 -5.55 -13.60 11.73
C ALA A 31 -6.99 -13.21 12.06
N ALA A 32 -7.19 -12.64 13.27
CA ALA A 32 -8.52 -12.21 13.71
C ALA A 32 -8.92 -10.88 13.10
N GLU A 33 -7.99 -9.93 13.00
CA GLU A 33 -8.28 -8.56 12.57
C GLU A 33 -7.22 -7.97 11.64
N VAL A 34 -5.97 -8.30 11.88
CA VAL A 34 -4.85 -7.65 11.18
C VAL A 34 -4.72 -8.15 9.75
N VAL A 35 -4.55 -7.20 8.83
CA VAL A 35 -4.24 -7.48 7.44
C VAL A 35 -2.92 -6.81 7.09
N VAL A 36 -2.04 -7.55 6.44
CA VAL A 36 -0.77 -7.02 5.92
C VAL A 36 -0.66 -7.40 4.45
N TRP A 37 -0.46 -6.38 3.62
CA TRP A 37 -0.14 -6.56 2.21
C TRP A 37 1.27 -6.09 1.94
N GLU A 38 1.98 -6.82 1.11
CA GLU A 38 3.21 -6.34 0.50
C GLU A 38 2.88 -5.79 -0.88
N GLN A 39 3.34 -4.59 -1.17
CA GLN A 39 3.03 -3.89 -2.41
C GLN A 39 4.31 -3.42 -3.08
N ARG A 40 4.36 -3.53 -4.39
CA ARG A 40 5.52 -3.13 -5.19
C ARG A 40 5.09 -2.21 -6.32
N LEU A 41 5.77 -1.09 -6.43
CA LEU A 41 5.60 -0.11 -7.50
C LEU A 41 6.91 0.03 -8.26
N LEU A 42 6.87 -0.23 -9.55
CA LEU A 42 7.99 0.03 -10.44
C LEU A 42 8.06 1.52 -10.78
N PRO A 43 9.20 2.02 -11.28
CA PRO A 43 9.30 3.43 -11.69
C PRO A 43 8.18 3.81 -12.65
N GLY A 44 7.57 4.97 -12.40
CA GLY A 44 6.46 5.49 -13.18
C GLY A 44 5.08 4.97 -12.80
N GLN A 45 5.01 3.96 -11.96
CA GLN A 45 3.73 3.41 -11.52
C GLN A 45 3.18 4.17 -10.32
N ARG A 46 1.87 3.99 -10.09
CA ARG A 46 1.18 4.70 -9.01
C ARG A 46 0.07 3.86 -8.39
N ILE A 47 -0.29 4.21 -7.17
CA ILE A 47 -1.55 3.84 -6.55
C ILE A 47 -2.47 5.03 -6.78
N PRO A 48 -3.57 4.88 -7.55
CA PRO A 48 -4.48 5.99 -7.86
C PRO A 48 -5.12 6.59 -6.62
N LEU A 49 -5.57 7.84 -6.75
CA LEU A 49 -6.23 8.55 -5.66
C LEU A 49 -7.49 7.81 -5.23
N HIS A 50 -7.59 7.55 -3.93
CA HIS A 50 -8.72 6.86 -3.33
C HIS A 50 -8.80 7.19 -1.85
N TYR A 51 -9.86 6.75 -1.20
CA TYR A 51 -9.95 6.77 0.25
C TYR A 51 -10.61 5.49 0.75
N HIS A 52 -10.53 5.26 2.03
CA HIS A 52 -11.25 4.20 2.72
C HIS A 52 -11.58 4.66 4.14
N GLU A 53 -12.54 4.02 4.76
CA GLU A 53 -13.06 4.45 6.06
C GLU A 53 -12.38 3.77 7.24
N PHE A 54 -11.29 3.05 6.99
CA PHE A 54 -10.47 2.44 8.02
C PHE A 54 -9.07 3.07 8.02
N GLU A 55 -8.39 2.94 9.14
CA GLU A 55 -7.03 3.43 9.29
C GLU A 55 -6.05 2.50 8.62
N GLU A 56 -5.02 3.07 8.00
CA GLU A 56 -3.96 2.32 7.34
C GLU A 56 -2.60 2.91 7.68
N THR A 57 -1.58 2.06 7.79
CA THR A 57 -0.19 2.49 7.75
C THR A 57 0.50 1.85 6.56
N LEU A 58 1.33 2.64 5.90
CA LEU A 58 2.15 2.21 4.77
C LEU A 58 3.60 2.42 5.14
N THR A 59 4.36 1.34 5.24
CA THR A 59 5.78 1.42 5.57
C THR A 59 6.59 1.17 4.31
N LEU A 60 7.35 2.18 3.89
CA LEU A 60 8.24 2.07 2.74
C LEU A 60 9.52 1.38 3.17
N LEU A 61 9.78 0.21 2.61
CA LEU A 61 10.97 -0.60 2.92
C LEU A 61 12.13 -0.31 1.98
N GLU A 62 11.84 -0.07 0.70
CA GLU A 62 12.83 0.18 -0.33
C GLU A 62 12.31 1.23 -1.30
N GLY A 63 13.22 2.04 -1.84
CA GLY A 63 12.91 3.02 -2.87
C GLY A 63 12.47 4.37 -2.33
N GLU A 64 11.86 5.15 -3.19
CA GLU A 64 11.35 6.48 -2.89
C GLU A 64 9.98 6.65 -3.51
N LEU A 65 9.10 7.39 -2.84
CA LEU A 65 7.75 7.68 -3.32
C LEU A 65 7.41 9.15 -3.13
N LEU A 66 6.51 9.63 -3.97
CA LEU A 66 5.73 10.84 -3.70
C LEU A 66 4.38 10.40 -3.16
N VAL A 67 4.00 10.92 -2.01
CA VAL A 67 2.78 10.56 -1.31
C VAL A 67 1.85 11.76 -1.28
N ARG A 68 0.63 11.57 -1.74
CA ARG A 68 -0.43 12.57 -1.63
C ARG A 68 -1.35 12.22 -0.48
N LEU A 69 -1.54 13.17 0.43
CA LEU A 69 -2.52 13.09 1.52
C LEU A 69 -3.43 14.31 1.39
N ASN A 70 -4.70 14.07 1.04
CA ASN A 70 -5.64 15.09 0.61
C ASN A 70 -5.06 15.90 -0.56
N GLU A 71 -4.74 17.18 -0.38
CA GLU A 71 -4.20 18.03 -1.44
C GLU A 71 -2.69 18.25 -1.36
N SER A 72 -2.05 17.72 -0.33
CA SER A 72 -0.62 17.94 -0.09
C SER A 72 0.22 16.75 -0.54
N TRP A 73 1.37 17.04 -1.14
CA TRP A 73 2.33 16.06 -1.59
C TRP A 73 3.56 16.05 -0.69
N PHE A 74 4.03 14.86 -0.36
CA PHE A 74 5.19 14.66 0.50
C PHE A 74 6.13 13.65 -0.13
N PRO A 75 7.46 13.91 -0.13
CA PRO A 75 8.42 12.88 -0.47
C PRO A 75 8.53 11.89 0.69
N ALA A 76 8.63 10.62 0.37
CA ALA A 76 8.91 9.56 1.33
C ALA A 76 10.08 8.71 0.84
N ARG A 77 10.97 8.39 1.74
CA ARG A 77 12.12 7.54 1.46
C ARG A 77 12.04 6.26 2.28
N ALA A 78 12.87 5.30 1.93
CA ALA A 78 12.92 4.01 2.62
C ALA A 78 13.06 4.17 4.13
N ARG A 79 12.36 3.31 4.84
CA ARG A 79 12.24 3.26 6.29
C ARG A 79 11.43 4.42 6.87
N SER A 80 10.49 4.93 6.08
CA SER A 80 9.46 5.86 6.55
C SER A 80 8.13 5.15 6.61
N THR A 81 7.27 5.58 7.53
CA THR A 81 5.90 5.09 7.64
C THR A 81 4.94 6.24 7.39
N ILE A 82 3.96 5.99 6.53
CA ILE A 82 2.90 6.94 6.21
C ILE A 82 1.68 6.50 7.00
N HIS A 83 1.13 7.40 7.79
CA HIS A 83 -0.12 7.17 8.50
C HIS A 83 -1.26 7.79 7.72
N VAL A 84 -2.27 6.98 7.40
CA VAL A 84 -3.46 7.41 6.67
C VAL A 84 -4.67 7.23 7.58
N ALA A 85 -5.22 8.35 8.06
CA ALA A 85 -6.41 8.34 8.89
C ALA A 85 -7.64 7.93 8.06
N PRO A 86 -8.71 7.43 8.71
CA PRO A 86 -9.95 7.13 8.00
C PRO A 86 -10.46 8.32 7.20
N GLY A 87 -10.90 8.09 5.97
CA GLY A 87 -11.47 9.11 5.09
C GLY A 87 -10.46 10.02 4.38
N VAL A 88 -9.17 9.90 4.65
CA VAL A 88 -8.16 10.73 3.99
C VAL A 88 -7.91 10.23 2.58
N ALA A 89 -8.14 11.09 1.59
CA ALA A 89 -7.82 10.80 0.19
C ALA A 89 -6.30 10.70 0.03
N HIS A 90 -5.84 9.65 -0.60
CA HIS A 90 -4.40 9.43 -0.77
C HIS A 90 -4.06 8.74 -2.08
N SER A 91 -2.85 9.00 -2.54
CA SER A 91 -2.25 8.32 -3.67
C SER A 91 -0.73 8.25 -3.47
N LEU A 92 -0.09 7.34 -4.17
CA LEU A 92 1.36 7.17 -4.12
C LEU A 92 1.87 7.07 -5.55
N ARG A 93 3.04 7.66 -5.79
CA ARG A 93 3.66 7.65 -7.11
C ARG A 93 5.14 7.31 -6.96
N ASN A 94 5.61 6.37 -7.76
CA ASN A 94 7.04 6.11 -7.85
C ASN A 94 7.65 7.01 -8.94
N ALA A 95 8.17 8.15 -8.51
CA ALA A 95 8.89 9.09 -9.38
C ALA A 95 10.41 8.84 -9.38
N GLY A 96 10.86 7.77 -8.73
CA GLY A 96 12.27 7.40 -8.66
C GLY A 96 12.70 6.51 -9.83
N THR A 97 13.89 5.95 -9.70
CA THR A 97 14.52 5.10 -10.74
C THR A 97 14.60 3.63 -10.34
N THR A 98 14.19 3.29 -9.14
CA THR A 98 14.18 1.90 -8.63
C THR A 98 12.80 1.53 -8.14
N ALA A 99 12.54 0.23 -8.03
CA ALA A 99 11.27 -0.27 -7.49
C ALA A 99 11.10 0.18 -6.03
N ALA A 100 9.88 0.52 -5.66
CA ALA A 100 9.49 0.81 -4.29
C ALA A 100 8.76 -0.40 -3.71
N LEU A 101 9.11 -0.75 -2.48
CA LEU A 101 8.51 -1.87 -1.75
C LEU A 101 7.89 -1.36 -0.46
N LEU A 102 6.60 -1.66 -0.27
CA LEU A 102 5.82 -1.20 0.88
C LEU A 102 5.18 -2.37 1.62
N LEU A 103 4.94 -2.14 2.92
CA LEU A 103 4.01 -2.96 3.69
C LEU A 103 2.81 -2.10 4.08
N ALA A 104 1.62 -2.54 3.70
CA ALA A 104 0.37 -1.92 4.11
C ALA A 104 -0.23 -2.71 5.28
N HIS A 105 -0.57 -2.02 6.35
CA HIS A 105 -1.18 -2.61 7.54
C HIS A 105 -2.53 -1.95 7.81
N PHE A 106 -3.56 -2.75 8.02
CA PHE A 106 -4.88 -2.24 8.40
C PHE A 106 -5.66 -3.31 9.15
N ILE A 107 -6.77 -2.91 9.74
CA ILE A 107 -7.65 -3.80 10.50
C ILE A 107 -8.97 -3.89 9.72
N ASN A 108 -9.04 -4.78 8.78
CA ASN A 108 -10.26 -5.10 8.04
C ASN A 108 -9.95 -6.18 7.01
N ASP A 109 -10.64 -7.27 7.12
CA ASP A 109 -10.45 -8.42 6.25
C ASP A 109 -10.87 -8.16 4.79
N GLU A 110 -11.84 -7.28 4.60
CA GLU A 110 -12.35 -6.92 3.27
C GLU A 110 -12.37 -5.39 3.10
N PRO A 111 -11.21 -4.77 2.83
CA PRO A 111 -11.15 -3.32 2.77
C PRO A 111 -11.92 -2.79 1.55
N ALA A 112 -12.91 -1.94 1.79
CA ALA A 112 -13.58 -1.19 0.75
C ALA A 112 -12.73 0.01 0.35
N ILE A 113 -12.20 -0.01 -0.86
CA ILE A 113 -11.41 1.07 -1.44
C ILE A 113 -12.30 1.86 -2.37
N ILE A 114 -12.44 3.16 -2.10
CA ILE A 114 -13.33 4.03 -2.87
C ILE A 114 -12.47 4.94 -3.75
N PRO A 115 -12.49 4.71 -5.09
CA PRO A 115 -11.69 5.54 -6.00
C PRO A 115 -12.25 6.96 -6.08
N LEU A 116 -11.35 7.91 -6.30
CA LEU A 116 -11.66 9.30 -6.49
C LEU A 116 -11.15 9.77 -7.85
N PRO A 117 -11.75 10.84 -8.43
CA PRO A 117 -11.20 11.44 -9.62
C PRO A 117 -9.75 11.85 -9.39
N ASP A 118 -8.88 11.40 -10.27
CA ASP A 118 -7.45 11.65 -10.16
C ASP A 118 -6.95 12.17 -11.50
N PRO A 119 -6.73 13.50 -11.63
CA PRO A 119 -6.30 14.10 -12.87
C PRO A 119 -4.82 13.84 -13.20
N ASP A 120 -4.09 13.35 -12.23
CA ASP A 120 -2.67 13.04 -12.40
C ASP A 120 -2.48 11.57 -12.86
#